data_efc71d2c2ee029330c401d97622a68bb
#
_entry.id   efc71d2c2ee029330c401d97622a68bb
#
_cell.length_a   1.000
_cell.length_b   1.000
_cell.length_c   1.000
_cell.angle_alpha   90.00
_cell.angle_beta   90.00
_cell.angle_gamma   90.00
#
_symmetry.space_group_name_H-M   'P 1'
#
loop_
_entity.id
_entity.type
_entity.pdbx_description
1 polymer ?
#
loop_
_entity_poly.entity_id
_entity_poly.type
_entity_poly.pdbx_seq_one_letter_code
_entity_poly.pdbx_strand_id
1 'polypeptide(L)'
;MVTVILCLICILFTSCEYDLEHAFFRAQGTDERTKSCYTLTAAEAPDATLESYSVAVFGDIHFGGKNTIRREQAFLDWLEESKADGTAPAFCICLGDITEHGQKEEFEAYNEFVQKVEALLGTGRVYNVLGNHDLFNNGWEDYSKLIFPYKSFYYFKTKQFSWYCLDTASGTLGRKQYEKIKTMFEKDPSPKIVLTHIPAYSNPLNSMGYFSMQNNYEADLLLTLYSNSNVKLVLNGHIHEPYKNYFNSFLELTAPGITQTNSWTVISIDENAGTISEKMVFGK
;
A
#
# COMPACT_ATOMS: atom_id res chain seq x y z
N MET A 1 -23.49 -31.52 -33.18
CA MET A 1 -22.80 -30.22 -33.20
C MET A 1 -23.00 -29.40 -31.90
N VAL A 2 -24.23 -29.24 -31.44
CA VAL A 2 -24.55 -28.50 -30.18
C VAL A 2 -23.91 -29.15 -28.95
N THR A 3 -23.92 -30.49 -28.84
CA THR A 3 -23.37 -31.23 -27.70
C THR A 3 -21.84 -31.11 -27.62
N VAL A 4 -21.15 -31.06 -28.77
CA VAL A 4 -19.68 -30.87 -28.80
C VAL A 4 -19.29 -29.44 -28.38
N ILE A 5 -20.11 -28.46 -28.75
CA ILE A 5 -19.91 -27.06 -28.35
C ILE A 5 -20.14 -26.89 -26.84
N LEU A 6 -21.17 -27.55 -26.28
CA LEU A 6 -21.42 -27.53 -24.82
C LEU A 6 -20.26 -28.19 -24.04
N CYS A 7 -19.72 -29.32 -24.52
CA CYS A 7 -18.56 -29.97 -23.90
C CYS A 7 -17.29 -29.12 -23.99
N LEU A 8 -17.06 -28.42 -25.12
CA LEU A 8 -15.94 -27.48 -25.25
C LEU A 8 -16.06 -26.26 -24.31
N ILE A 9 -17.27 -25.75 -24.11
CA ILE A 9 -17.55 -24.68 -23.16
C ILE A 9 -17.29 -25.17 -21.74
N CYS A 10 -17.77 -26.36 -21.35
CA CYS A 10 -17.51 -26.94 -20.03
C CYS A 10 -16.01 -27.19 -19.78
N ILE A 11 -15.23 -27.60 -20.77
CA ILE A 11 -13.78 -27.81 -20.65
C ILE A 11 -13.05 -26.49 -20.45
N LEU A 12 -13.53 -25.40 -21.06
CA LEU A 12 -12.97 -24.07 -20.84
C LEU A 12 -13.20 -23.53 -19.41
N PHE A 13 -14.28 -23.96 -18.75
CA PHE A 13 -14.58 -23.61 -17.37
C PHE A 13 -13.88 -24.47 -16.31
N THR A 14 -13.42 -25.66 -16.64
CA THR A 14 -12.76 -26.57 -15.70
C THR A 14 -11.24 -26.52 -15.70
N SER A 15 -10.64 -25.80 -16.66
CA SER A 15 -9.18 -25.71 -16.78
C SER A 15 -8.56 -24.41 -16.21
N CYS A 16 -9.38 -23.48 -15.71
CA CYS A 16 -8.88 -22.26 -15.09
C CYS A 16 -8.95 -22.40 -13.56
N GLU A 17 -7.82 -22.45 -12.91
CA GLU A 17 -7.68 -22.18 -11.45
C GLU A 17 -8.11 -20.75 -11.09
N TYR A 18 -8.51 -19.94 -12.05
CA TYR A 18 -8.92 -18.56 -11.93
C TYR A 18 -10.25 -18.37 -12.66
N ASP A 19 -11.21 -17.74 -11.97
CA ASP A 19 -12.52 -17.41 -12.55
C ASP A 19 -12.44 -16.33 -13.65
N LEU A 20 -13.57 -16.06 -14.30
CA LEU A 20 -13.66 -15.04 -15.37
C LEU A 20 -13.33 -13.62 -14.84
N GLU A 21 -13.65 -13.32 -13.60
CA GLU A 21 -13.27 -12.07 -12.95
C GLU A 21 -11.76 -11.89 -12.94
N HIS A 22 -11.02 -12.91 -12.53
CA HIS A 22 -9.56 -12.88 -12.53
C HIS A 22 -8.96 -12.66 -13.91
N ALA A 23 -9.56 -13.27 -14.96
CA ALA A 23 -9.13 -13.07 -16.34
C ALA A 23 -9.35 -11.63 -16.84
N PHE A 24 -10.44 -10.97 -16.43
CA PHE A 24 -10.72 -9.57 -16.77
C PHE A 24 -9.80 -8.59 -16.02
N PHE A 25 -9.48 -8.85 -14.76
CA PHE A 25 -8.62 -7.98 -13.96
C PHE A 25 -7.13 -8.14 -14.27
N ARG A 26 -6.70 -9.27 -14.78
CA ARG A 26 -5.36 -9.45 -15.38
C ARG A 26 -5.04 -8.45 -16.49
N ALA A 27 -6.05 -7.93 -17.16
CA ALA A 27 -5.89 -6.95 -18.22
C ALA A 27 -5.26 -5.62 -17.78
N GLN A 28 -5.16 -5.36 -16.47
CA GLN A 28 -4.58 -4.14 -15.94
C GLN A 28 -3.05 -4.18 -15.70
N GLY A 29 -2.38 -5.21 -16.18
CA GLY A 29 -0.91 -5.26 -16.24
C GLY A 29 -0.20 -5.52 -14.89
N THR A 30 -0.88 -6.02 -13.86
CA THR A 30 -0.27 -6.30 -12.55
C THR A 30 0.95 -7.22 -12.68
N ASP A 31 0.84 -8.33 -13.41
CA ASP A 31 1.94 -9.27 -13.62
C ASP A 31 3.15 -8.64 -14.34
N GLU A 32 2.92 -7.58 -15.13
CA GLU A 32 3.99 -6.84 -15.82
C GLU A 32 4.68 -5.86 -14.86
N ARG A 33 3.91 -5.12 -14.04
CA ARG A 33 4.43 -4.18 -13.04
C ARG A 33 5.20 -4.90 -11.94
N THR A 34 4.83 -6.14 -11.63
CA THR A 34 5.33 -6.92 -10.49
C THR A 34 6.24 -8.09 -10.85
N LYS A 35 6.80 -8.09 -12.07
CA LYS A 35 7.75 -9.13 -12.55
C LYS A 35 8.90 -9.38 -11.59
N SER A 36 9.39 -8.33 -10.93
CA SER A 36 10.48 -8.40 -9.97
C SER A 36 10.21 -7.46 -8.80
N CYS A 37 10.54 -7.92 -7.60
CA CYS A 37 10.60 -7.05 -6.44
C CYS A 37 11.87 -6.20 -6.51
N TYR A 38 11.72 -4.89 -6.42
CA TYR A 38 12.85 -3.96 -6.34
C TYR A 38 13.31 -3.87 -4.89
N THR A 39 14.59 -4.11 -4.65
CA THR A 39 15.19 -3.86 -3.34
C THR A 39 15.74 -2.43 -3.31
N LEU A 40 15.25 -1.60 -2.40
CA LEU A 40 15.78 -0.25 -2.26
C LEU A 40 17.27 -0.32 -1.89
N THR A 41 18.05 0.54 -2.51
CA THR A 41 19.47 0.72 -2.15
C THR A 41 19.60 1.38 -0.77
N ALA A 42 20.78 1.34 -0.17
CA ALA A 42 21.03 2.00 1.12
C ALA A 42 20.80 3.54 1.08
N ALA A 43 20.91 4.17 -0.09
CA ALA A 43 20.63 5.59 -0.27
C ALA A 43 19.13 5.90 -0.43
N GLU A 44 18.33 4.90 -0.77
CA GLU A 44 16.88 5.01 -0.97
C GLU A 44 16.09 4.56 0.25
N ALA A 45 16.59 3.58 0.99
CA ALA A 45 15.96 3.04 2.19
C ALA A 45 16.07 4.00 3.39
N PRO A 46 15.19 3.86 4.40
CA PRO A 46 15.39 4.53 5.69
C PRO A 46 16.72 4.13 6.34
N ASP A 47 17.21 4.97 7.24
CA ASP A 47 18.42 4.68 8.00
C ASP A 47 18.26 3.36 8.80
N ALA A 48 19.10 2.38 8.48
CA ALA A 48 19.07 1.07 9.13
C ALA A 48 19.57 1.07 10.59
N THR A 49 20.04 2.22 11.09
CA THR A 49 20.47 2.39 12.50
C THR A 49 19.38 2.91 13.41
N LEU A 50 18.21 3.26 12.87
CA LEU A 50 17.06 3.69 13.66
C LEU A 50 16.67 2.62 14.69
N GLU A 51 16.54 3.02 15.97
CA GLU A 51 16.18 2.10 17.06
C GLU A 51 14.76 2.33 17.58
N SER A 52 14.37 3.59 17.74
CA SER A 52 13.02 3.97 18.14
C SER A 52 12.64 5.20 17.33
N TYR A 53 11.54 5.11 16.58
CA TYR A 53 11.11 6.14 15.66
C TYR A 53 9.61 6.04 15.37
N SER A 54 9.08 7.10 14.78
CA SER A 54 7.72 7.09 14.24
C SER A 54 7.71 7.21 12.72
N VAL A 55 6.62 6.73 12.12
CA VAL A 55 6.32 6.80 10.69
C VAL A 55 4.94 7.41 10.53
N ALA A 56 4.82 8.46 9.72
CA ALA A 56 3.51 8.99 9.36
C ALA A 56 2.95 8.20 8.17
N VAL A 57 1.73 7.72 8.30
CA VAL A 57 1.04 6.91 7.31
C VAL A 57 -0.24 7.62 6.89
N PHE A 58 -0.36 7.92 5.62
CA PHE A 58 -1.53 8.52 5.00
C PHE A 58 -1.84 7.83 3.67
N GLY A 59 -2.99 8.10 3.10
CA GLY A 59 -3.38 7.60 1.78
C GLY A 59 -4.60 8.34 1.27
N ASP A 60 -5.06 7.97 0.08
CA ASP A 60 -6.31 8.47 -0.48
C ASP A 60 -6.34 10.01 -0.49
N ILE A 61 -5.22 10.60 -0.93
CA ILE A 61 -5.02 12.06 -0.95
C ILE A 61 -5.70 12.69 -2.16
N HIS A 62 -5.82 11.97 -3.28
CA HIS A 62 -6.59 12.33 -4.46
C HIS A 62 -6.28 13.73 -4.99
N PHE A 63 -5.03 13.98 -5.38
CA PHE A 63 -4.68 15.22 -6.10
C PHE A 63 -5.55 15.35 -7.36
N GLY A 64 -6.10 16.54 -7.60
CA GLY A 64 -7.18 16.78 -8.56
C GLY A 64 -8.58 16.75 -7.94
N GLY A 65 -8.75 16.21 -6.74
CA GLY A 65 -10.00 16.21 -5.98
C GLY A 65 -10.34 17.56 -5.34
N LYS A 66 -11.60 17.80 -5.07
CA LYS A 66 -12.14 19.12 -4.64
C LYS A 66 -11.56 19.66 -3.32
N ASN A 67 -11.09 18.80 -2.42
CA ASN A 67 -10.66 19.18 -1.07
C ASN A 67 -9.16 18.94 -0.79
N THR A 68 -8.40 18.50 -1.77
CA THR A 68 -7.01 18.05 -1.60
C THR A 68 -6.11 19.13 -1.01
N ILE A 69 -6.11 20.35 -1.58
CA ILE A 69 -5.23 21.45 -1.15
C ILE A 69 -5.36 21.75 0.35
N ARG A 70 -6.59 21.80 0.86
CA ARG A 70 -6.85 22.12 2.28
C ARG A 70 -6.28 21.04 3.21
N ARG A 71 -6.45 19.78 2.86
CA ARG A 71 -6.03 18.63 3.68
C ARG A 71 -4.52 18.45 3.67
N GLU A 72 -3.91 18.66 2.54
CA GLU A 72 -2.47 18.71 2.37
C GLU A 72 -1.83 19.72 3.33
N GLN A 73 -2.38 20.93 3.40
CA GLN A 73 -1.84 21.97 4.29
C GLN A 73 -1.92 21.57 5.76
N ALA A 74 -3.03 20.97 6.22
CA ALA A 74 -3.15 20.52 7.59
C ALA A 74 -2.10 19.45 7.97
N PHE A 75 -1.72 18.58 7.03
CA PHE A 75 -0.63 17.62 7.24
C PHE A 75 0.74 18.31 7.32
N LEU A 76 1.01 19.28 6.47
CA LEU A 76 2.25 20.05 6.51
C LEU A 76 2.38 20.84 7.81
N ASP A 77 1.31 21.51 8.24
CA ASP A 77 1.29 22.28 9.51
C ASP A 77 1.59 21.35 10.71
N TRP A 78 0.98 20.17 10.75
CA TRP A 78 1.27 19.17 11.77
C TRP A 78 2.73 18.70 11.72
N LEU A 79 3.28 18.52 10.53
CA LEU A 79 4.66 18.06 10.37
C LEU A 79 5.65 19.14 10.83
N GLU A 80 5.37 20.42 10.57
CA GLU A 80 6.14 21.55 11.10
C GLU A 80 6.11 21.61 12.62
N GLU A 81 4.91 21.47 13.24
CA GLU A 81 4.76 21.39 14.69
C GLU A 81 5.55 20.22 15.26
N SER A 82 5.41 19.01 14.66
CA SER A 82 6.13 17.81 15.10
C SER A 82 7.66 17.98 15.02
N LYS A 83 8.14 18.68 14.00
CA LYS A 83 9.56 19.00 13.84
C LYS A 83 10.04 19.96 14.93
N ALA A 84 9.26 20.99 15.25
CA ALA A 84 9.57 21.96 16.29
C ALA A 84 9.61 21.30 17.69
N ASP A 85 8.75 20.33 17.93
CA ASP A 85 8.66 19.58 19.17
C ASP A 85 9.66 18.40 19.26
N GLY A 86 10.42 18.13 18.22
CA GLY A 86 11.36 17.03 18.14
C GLY A 86 10.70 15.64 18.06
N THR A 87 9.43 15.59 17.62
CA THR A 87 8.64 14.36 17.45
C THR A 87 8.34 14.01 16.00
N ALA A 88 9.04 14.67 15.05
CA ALA A 88 8.86 14.42 13.64
C ALA A 88 9.06 12.93 13.27
N PRO A 89 8.24 12.38 12.36
CA PRO A 89 8.44 11.02 11.89
C PRO A 89 9.77 10.89 11.14
N ALA A 90 10.40 9.72 11.23
CA ALA A 90 11.64 9.44 10.50
C ALA A 90 11.40 9.38 8.98
N PHE A 91 10.23 8.93 8.57
CA PHE A 91 9.78 8.90 7.17
C PHE A 91 8.26 8.85 7.10
N CYS A 92 7.74 8.98 5.89
CA CYS A 92 6.31 8.87 5.61
C CYS A 92 6.00 7.72 4.66
N ILE A 93 4.77 7.21 4.73
CA ILE A 93 4.21 6.24 3.79
C ILE A 93 2.90 6.79 3.25
N CYS A 94 2.78 6.83 1.92
CA CYS A 94 1.52 7.06 1.23
C CYS A 94 0.97 5.72 0.74
N LEU A 95 -0.23 5.35 1.17
CA LEU A 95 -0.85 4.05 0.88
C LEU A 95 -1.65 4.01 -0.43
N GLY A 96 -1.33 4.88 -1.38
CA GLY A 96 -1.94 4.90 -2.71
C GLY A 96 -3.09 5.90 -2.85
N ASP A 97 -3.73 5.86 -4.01
CA ASP A 97 -4.70 6.85 -4.47
C ASP A 97 -4.16 8.28 -4.30
N ILE A 98 -2.99 8.47 -4.88
CA ILE A 98 -2.24 9.74 -4.92
C ILE A 98 -3.02 10.74 -5.77
N THR A 99 -3.55 10.27 -6.88
CA THR A 99 -4.29 11.05 -7.88
C THR A 99 -5.77 10.73 -7.85
N GLU A 100 -6.61 11.64 -8.35
CA GLU A 100 -8.04 11.38 -8.56
C GLU A 100 -8.30 10.67 -9.89
N HIS A 101 -7.53 11.02 -10.94
CA HIS A 101 -7.78 10.56 -12.31
C HIS A 101 -6.57 9.91 -12.98
N GLY A 102 -5.42 9.74 -12.30
CA GLY A 102 -4.21 9.19 -12.87
C GLY A 102 -3.57 10.11 -13.93
N GLN A 103 -3.80 11.41 -13.86
CA GLN A 103 -3.26 12.38 -14.81
C GLN A 103 -1.88 12.85 -14.39
N LYS A 104 -1.04 13.15 -15.37
CA LYS A 104 0.35 13.56 -15.15
C LYS A 104 0.46 14.79 -14.24
N GLU A 105 -0.38 15.78 -14.45
CA GLU A 105 -0.41 17.03 -13.69
C GLU A 105 -0.75 16.78 -12.21
N GLU A 106 -1.55 15.75 -11.92
CA GLU A 106 -1.90 15.36 -10.56
C GLU A 106 -0.70 14.70 -9.85
N PHE A 107 0.06 13.87 -10.56
CA PHE A 107 1.32 13.31 -10.04
C PHE A 107 2.40 14.40 -9.84
N GLU A 108 2.49 15.36 -10.74
CA GLU A 108 3.41 16.50 -10.60
C GLU A 108 3.05 17.34 -9.36
N ALA A 109 1.75 17.64 -9.15
CA ALA A 109 1.29 18.37 -7.97
C ALA A 109 1.56 17.58 -6.67
N TYR A 110 1.37 16.26 -6.68
CA TYR A 110 1.76 15.42 -5.55
C TYR A 110 3.28 15.49 -5.27
N ASN A 111 4.11 15.46 -6.29
CA ASN A 111 5.55 15.60 -6.11
C ASN A 111 5.96 16.94 -5.48
N GLU A 112 5.26 18.01 -5.79
CA GLU A 112 5.48 19.31 -5.12
C GLU A 112 5.14 19.22 -3.62
N PHE A 113 4.07 18.49 -3.27
CA PHE A 113 3.75 18.21 -1.88
C PHE A 113 4.82 17.36 -1.21
N VAL A 114 5.24 16.26 -1.84
CA VAL A 114 6.31 15.38 -1.34
C VAL A 114 7.59 16.16 -1.07
N GLN A 115 7.99 17.07 -1.96
CA GLN A 115 9.17 17.92 -1.75
C GLN A 115 9.06 18.76 -0.47
N LYS A 116 7.88 19.32 -0.16
CA LYS A 116 7.65 20.07 1.07
C LYS A 116 7.75 19.14 2.30
N VAL A 117 7.13 17.95 2.23
CA VAL A 117 7.20 16.93 3.29
C VAL A 117 8.66 16.54 3.55
N GLU A 118 9.41 16.17 2.53
CA GLU A 118 10.81 15.73 2.67
C GLU A 118 11.72 16.85 3.17
N ALA A 119 11.47 18.11 2.81
CA ALA A 119 12.19 19.26 3.37
C ALA A 119 11.96 19.41 4.89
N LEU A 120 10.78 19.04 5.38
CA LEU A 120 10.47 19.03 6.82
C LEU A 120 11.07 17.81 7.52
N LEU A 121 11.08 16.65 6.89
CA LEU A 121 11.68 15.41 7.41
C LEU A 121 13.22 15.46 7.45
N GLY A 122 13.84 16.27 6.61
CA GLY A 122 15.30 16.37 6.47
C GLY A 122 15.89 15.24 5.65
N THR A 123 16.26 14.12 6.26
CA THR A 123 16.77 12.93 5.57
C THR A 123 15.71 11.89 5.26
N GLY A 124 14.50 12.06 5.82
CA GLY A 124 13.38 11.14 5.59
C GLY A 124 12.78 11.30 4.19
N ARG A 125 12.11 10.24 3.73
CA ARG A 125 11.44 10.18 2.43
C ARG A 125 9.98 9.82 2.57
N VAL A 126 9.24 10.02 1.49
CA VAL A 126 7.88 9.47 1.34
C VAL A 126 7.96 8.21 0.47
N TYR A 127 7.57 7.08 1.04
CA TYR A 127 7.47 5.79 0.34
C TYR A 127 6.04 5.59 -0.14
N ASN A 128 5.86 5.26 -1.42
CA ASN A 128 4.56 5.29 -2.07
C ASN A 128 4.09 3.90 -2.47
N VAL A 129 2.85 3.58 -2.16
CA VAL A 129 2.10 2.43 -2.66
C VAL A 129 1.28 2.90 -3.87
N LEU A 130 1.12 2.04 -4.86
CA LEU A 130 0.26 2.32 -6.01
C LEU A 130 -1.20 2.06 -5.64
N GLY A 131 -2.08 3.05 -5.89
CA GLY A 131 -3.53 2.94 -5.70
C GLY A 131 -4.29 2.67 -7.02
N ASN A 132 -5.59 2.40 -6.92
CA ASN A 132 -6.39 2.10 -8.11
C ASN A 132 -6.69 3.35 -8.96
N HIS A 133 -6.87 4.52 -8.34
CA HIS A 133 -7.02 5.79 -9.06
C HIS A 133 -5.75 6.18 -9.83
N ASP A 134 -4.59 5.79 -9.32
CA ASP A 134 -3.30 6.03 -9.97
C ASP A 134 -3.12 5.25 -11.29
N LEU A 135 -3.99 4.28 -11.55
CA LEU A 135 -4.01 3.49 -12.79
C LEU A 135 -4.94 4.05 -13.87
N PHE A 136 -5.81 5.01 -13.53
CA PHE A 136 -6.70 5.61 -14.51
C PHE A 136 -5.90 6.32 -15.61
N ASN A 137 -6.47 6.42 -16.80
CA ASN A 137 -5.88 7.12 -17.95
C ASN A 137 -4.43 6.71 -18.28
N ASN A 138 -4.07 5.44 -18.09
CA ASN A 138 -2.70 4.90 -18.21
C ASN A 138 -1.70 5.52 -17.21
N GLY A 139 -2.17 5.97 -16.06
CA GLY A 139 -1.38 6.67 -15.05
C GLY A 139 -0.14 5.91 -14.56
N TRP A 140 -0.08 4.58 -14.74
CA TRP A 140 1.13 3.81 -14.47
C TRP A 140 2.36 4.33 -15.23
N GLU A 141 2.20 4.82 -16.44
CA GLU A 141 3.32 5.35 -17.23
C GLU A 141 3.95 6.58 -16.57
N ASP A 142 3.13 7.44 -15.98
CA ASP A 142 3.60 8.64 -15.27
C ASP A 142 4.01 8.30 -13.83
N TYR A 143 3.24 7.46 -13.11
CA TYR A 143 3.63 6.98 -11.79
C TYR A 143 5.03 6.38 -11.79
N SER A 144 5.34 5.48 -12.73
CA SER A 144 6.62 4.79 -12.79
C SER A 144 7.82 5.68 -13.14
N LYS A 145 7.58 6.92 -13.56
CA LYS A 145 8.60 7.92 -13.89
C LYS A 145 8.72 9.04 -12.85
N LEU A 146 7.60 9.36 -12.20
CA LEU A 146 7.49 10.53 -11.35
C LEU A 146 7.47 10.19 -9.86
N ILE A 147 6.88 9.05 -9.46
CA ILE A 147 6.61 8.73 -8.07
C ILE A 147 7.67 7.76 -7.52
N PHE A 148 8.47 8.24 -6.57
CA PHE A 148 9.47 7.40 -5.88
C PHE A 148 8.80 6.23 -5.14
N PRO A 149 9.34 5.00 -5.19
CA PRO A 149 10.60 4.58 -5.78
C PRO A 149 10.49 4.14 -7.25
N TYR A 150 9.50 4.62 -8.02
CA TYR A 150 9.28 4.32 -9.45
C TYR A 150 8.91 2.86 -9.71
N LYS A 151 8.44 2.18 -8.67
CA LYS A 151 8.06 0.77 -8.63
C LYS A 151 6.82 0.59 -7.76
N SER A 152 5.95 -0.35 -8.14
CA SER A 152 4.78 -0.72 -7.34
C SER A 152 5.04 -1.93 -6.41
N PHE A 153 6.09 -2.69 -6.69
CA PHE A 153 6.50 -3.85 -5.90
C PHE A 153 7.96 -3.71 -5.47
N TYR A 154 8.18 -3.38 -4.21
CA TYR A 154 9.52 -3.14 -3.67
C TYR A 154 9.64 -3.54 -2.20
N TYR A 155 10.86 -3.53 -1.72
CA TYR A 155 11.25 -4.02 -0.41
C TYR A 155 12.41 -3.22 0.15
N PHE A 156 12.41 -2.99 1.47
CA PHE A 156 13.53 -2.44 2.22
C PHE A 156 13.58 -3.01 3.63
N LYS A 157 14.68 -2.80 4.33
CA LYS A 157 14.86 -3.13 5.75
C LYS A 157 15.15 -1.88 6.57
N THR A 158 14.65 -1.89 7.79
CA THR A 158 15.16 -1.13 8.91
C THR A 158 16.04 -2.04 9.78
N LYS A 159 16.33 -1.73 11.02
CA LYS A 159 17.25 -2.51 11.85
C LYS A 159 16.83 -3.98 11.99
N GLN A 160 15.56 -4.24 12.31
CA GLN A 160 15.00 -5.58 12.47
C GLN A 160 13.83 -5.88 11.55
N PHE A 161 12.99 -4.87 11.23
CA PHE A 161 11.81 -5.08 10.42
C PHE A 161 12.13 -5.12 8.92
N SER A 162 11.45 -6.01 8.24
CA SER A 162 11.39 -6.07 6.77
C SER A 162 10.10 -5.43 6.28
N TRP A 163 10.19 -4.47 5.37
CA TRP A 163 9.08 -3.73 4.82
C TRP A 163 8.83 -4.14 3.38
N TYR A 164 7.63 -4.61 3.10
CA TYR A 164 7.24 -5.10 1.78
C TYR A 164 6.09 -4.27 1.24
N CYS A 165 6.31 -3.57 0.14
CA CYS A 165 5.26 -2.89 -0.61
C CYS A 165 4.76 -3.80 -1.71
N LEU A 166 3.47 -4.11 -1.69
CA LEU A 166 2.80 -4.98 -2.67
C LEU A 166 1.84 -4.16 -3.54
N ASP A 167 1.82 -4.46 -4.81
CA ASP A 167 0.88 -3.89 -5.77
C ASP A 167 -0.45 -4.64 -5.69
N THR A 168 -1.46 -4.01 -5.10
CA THR A 168 -2.85 -4.49 -5.06
C THR A 168 -3.79 -3.56 -5.82
N ALA A 169 -3.26 -2.56 -6.52
CA ALA A 169 -4.04 -1.49 -7.16
C ALA A 169 -5.10 -1.97 -8.15
N SER A 170 -4.91 -3.12 -8.77
CA SER A 170 -5.88 -3.72 -9.70
C SER A 170 -6.90 -4.65 -9.01
N GLY A 171 -7.02 -4.64 -7.68
CA GLY A 171 -7.88 -5.56 -6.94
C GLY A 171 -7.35 -7.00 -6.84
N THR A 172 -6.16 -7.25 -7.33
CA THR A 172 -5.49 -8.56 -7.33
C THR A 172 -4.00 -8.39 -7.05
N LEU A 173 -3.39 -9.36 -6.42
CA LEU A 173 -1.93 -9.43 -6.25
C LEU A 173 -1.24 -9.94 -7.53
N GLY A 174 -1.94 -10.73 -8.31
CA GLY A 174 -1.38 -11.44 -9.45
C GLY A 174 -0.49 -12.62 -9.05
N ARG A 175 -0.45 -13.63 -9.91
CA ARG A 175 0.25 -14.89 -9.61
C ARG A 175 1.76 -14.71 -9.43
N LYS A 176 2.38 -13.90 -10.28
CA LYS A 176 3.84 -13.71 -10.25
C LYS A 176 4.30 -13.02 -8.97
N GLN A 177 3.53 -12.02 -8.53
CA GLN A 177 3.83 -11.33 -7.29
C GLN A 177 3.64 -12.26 -6.09
N TYR A 178 2.54 -13.04 -6.06
CA TYR A 178 2.28 -13.99 -4.99
C TYR A 178 3.38 -15.06 -4.86
N GLU A 179 3.79 -15.69 -5.96
CA GLU A 179 4.87 -16.69 -5.94
C GLU A 179 6.21 -16.08 -5.47
N LYS A 180 6.46 -14.83 -5.89
CA LYS A 180 7.68 -14.11 -5.49
C LYS A 180 7.68 -13.78 -4.01
N ILE A 181 6.58 -13.18 -3.50
CA ILE A 181 6.50 -12.77 -2.10
C ILE A 181 6.51 -13.99 -1.17
N LYS A 182 5.86 -15.09 -1.53
CA LYS A 182 5.90 -16.35 -0.80
C LYS A 182 7.36 -16.81 -0.62
N THR A 183 8.12 -16.86 -1.71
CA THR A 183 9.53 -17.25 -1.68
C THR A 183 10.38 -16.30 -0.83
N MET A 184 10.10 -14.99 -0.89
CA MET A 184 10.84 -14.00 -0.10
C MET A 184 10.51 -14.13 1.40
N PHE A 185 9.26 -14.35 1.76
CA PHE A 185 8.83 -14.53 3.14
C PHE A 185 9.40 -15.79 3.77
N GLU A 186 9.46 -16.90 3.03
CA GLU A 186 10.06 -18.16 3.47
C GLU A 186 11.55 -18.01 3.81
N LYS A 187 12.25 -17.11 3.12
CA LYS A 187 13.68 -16.87 3.30
C LYS A 187 14.03 -15.78 4.32
N ASP A 188 13.04 -14.98 4.70
CA ASP A 188 13.23 -13.86 5.60
C ASP A 188 12.61 -14.16 6.99
N PRO A 189 13.44 -14.45 8.02
CA PRO A 189 12.94 -14.71 9.37
C PRO A 189 12.54 -13.44 10.13
N SER A 190 12.85 -12.25 9.61
CA SER A 190 12.60 -10.97 10.26
C SER A 190 11.10 -10.74 10.49
N PRO A 191 10.69 -9.99 11.52
CA PRO A 191 9.34 -9.47 11.60
C PRO A 191 9.05 -8.54 10.42
N LYS A 192 7.82 -8.62 9.88
CA LYS A 192 7.46 -7.94 8.63
C LYS A 192 6.36 -6.93 8.82
N ILE A 193 6.49 -5.83 8.10
CA ILE A 193 5.43 -4.86 7.85
C ILE A 193 5.13 -4.89 6.36
N VAL A 194 3.85 -5.04 6.02
CA VAL A 194 3.39 -5.11 4.63
C VAL A 194 2.57 -3.89 4.31
N LEU A 195 2.85 -3.28 3.17
CA LEU A 195 2.17 -2.11 2.64
C LEU A 195 1.38 -2.52 1.41
N THR A 196 0.10 -2.24 1.40
CA THR A 196 -0.80 -2.47 0.26
C THR A 196 -1.70 -1.25 0.09
N HIS A 197 -2.39 -1.13 -1.04
CA HIS A 197 -3.49 -0.15 -1.16
C HIS A 197 -4.82 -0.81 -0.82
N ILE A 198 -5.21 -1.83 -1.58
CA ILE A 198 -6.47 -2.54 -1.33
C ILE A 198 -6.24 -3.60 -0.25
N PRO A 199 -7.05 -3.62 0.83
CA PRO A 199 -6.93 -4.59 1.91
C PRO A 199 -7.29 -6.00 1.44
N ALA A 200 -6.66 -7.01 2.06
CA ALA A 200 -7.03 -8.40 1.83
C ALA A 200 -8.42 -8.72 2.41
N TYR A 201 -8.79 -8.04 3.49
CA TYR A 201 -10.07 -8.23 4.15
C TYR A 201 -10.73 -6.89 4.47
N SER A 202 -12.03 -6.77 4.22
CA SER A 202 -12.86 -5.65 4.68
C SER A 202 -14.04 -6.16 5.50
N ASN A 203 -14.52 -5.35 6.44
CA ASN A 203 -15.67 -5.72 7.25
C ASN A 203 -16.90 -5.97 6.37
N PRO A 204 -17.60 -7.12 6.51
CA PRO A 204 -18.82 -7.41 5.76
C PRO A 204 -19.94 -6.37 5.89
N LEU A 205 -19.94 -5.57 6.96
CA LEU A 205 -20.92 -4.50 7.16
C LEU A 205 -20.64 -3.27 6.28
N ASN A 206 -19.38 -3.10 5.81
CA ASN A 206 -18.99 -2.07 4.85
C ASN A 206 -18.86 -2.63 3.43
N SER A 207 -19.18 -3.92 3.24
CA SER A 207 -18.98 -4.65 1.99
C SER A 207 -20.09 -4.36 0.98
N MET A 208 -20.06 -3.20 0.40
CA MET A 208 -20.47 -3.08 -0.98
C MET A 208 -19.26 -3.48 -1.82
N GLY A 209 -19.07 -4.76 -2.04
CA GLY A 209 -18.26 -5.52 -3.00
C GLY A 209 -16.93 -4.97 -3.60
N TYR A 210 -16.49 -3.76 -3.26
CA TYR A 210 -15.36 -3.07 -3.88
C TYR A 210 -14.25 -2.68 -2.89
N PHE A 211 -14.41 -2.99 -1.60
CA PHE A 211 -13.52 -2.50 -0.55
C PHE A 211 -12.40 -3.47 -0.13
N SER A 212 -12.32 -4.63 -0.75
CA SER A 212 -11.24 -5.61 -0.52
C SER A 212 -10.84 -6.27 -1.82
N MET A 213 -9.83 -7.13 -1.76
CA MET A 213 -9.42 -7.93 -2.91
C MET A 213 -10.62 -8.69 -3.48
N GLN A 214 -10.77 -8.66 -4.79
CA GLN A 214 -11.97 -9.14 -5.48
C GLN A 214 -12.07 -10.68 -5.48
N ASN A 215 -10.92 -11.37 -5.44
CA ASN A 215 -10.87 -12.82 -5.39
C ASN A 215 -10.68 -13.29 -3.95
N ASN A 216 -11.71 -13.86 -3.34
CA ASN A 216 -11.65 -14.37 -1.97
C ASN A 216 -10.59 -15.47 -1.77
N TYR A 217 -10.35 -16.30 -2.78
CA TYR A 217 -9.31 -17.32 -2.71
C TYR A 217 -7.91 -16.70 -2.64
N GLU A 218 -7.65 -15.67 -3.44
CA GLU A 218 -6.38 -14.94 -3.40
C GLU A 218 -6.21 -14.20 -2.06
N ALA A 219 -7.28 -13.59 -1.55
CA ALA A 219 -7.29 -12.97 -0.22
C ALA A 219 -6.97 -13.99 0.88
N ASP A 220 -7.58 -15.16 0.86
CA ASP A 220 -7.33 -16.24 1.83
C ASP A 220 -5.90 -16.75 1.76
N LEU A 221 -5.35 -16.91 0.56
CA LEU A 221 -3.95 -17.29 0.37
C LEU A 221 -3.00 -16.25 0.97
N LEU A 222 -3.31 -14.96 0.77
CA LEU A 222 -2.49 -13.86 1.26
C LEU A 222 -2.56 -13.77 2.80
N LEU A 223 -3.74 -13.83 3.39
CA LEU A 223 -3.93 -13.85 4.84
C LEU A 223 -3.25 -15.06 5.50
N THR A 224 -3.31 -16.23 4.85
CA THR A 224 -2.61 -17.44 5.29
C THR A 224 -1.09 -17.25 5.23
N LEU A 225 -0.58 -16.66 4.15
CA LEU A 225 0.84 -16.35 4.01
C LEU A 225 1.30 -15.38 5.10
N TYR A 226 0.55 -14.31 5.37
CA TYR A 226 0.86 -13.36 6.45
C TYR A 226 0.91 -14.04 7.82
N SER A 227 -0.10 -14.86 8.12
CA SER A 227 -0.19 -15.57 9.41
C SER A 227 0.98 -16.49 9.66
N ASN A 228 1.55 -17.10 8.61
CA ASN A 228 2.62 -18.10 8.71
C ASN A 228 4.03 -17.51 8.52
N SER A 229 4.17 -16.21 8.26
CA SER A 229 5.43 -15.61 7.80
C SER A 229 5.96 -14.49 8.70
N ASN A 230 5.63 -14.49 9.99
CA ASN A 230 6.07 -13.47 10.95
C ASN A 230 5.70 -12.04 10.54
N VAL A 231 4.58 -11.85 9.83
CA VAL A 231 4.00 -10.52 9.62
C VAL A 231 3.45 -10.01 10.95
N LYS A 232 3.68 -8.74 11.26
CA LYS A 232 3.22 -8.06 12.47
C LYS A 232 2.16 -7.02 12.16
N LEU A 233 2.31 -6.33 11.05
CA LEU A 233 1.44 -5.24 10.64
C LEU A 233 1.24 -5.27 9.12
N VAL A 234 0.00 -5.09 8.70
CA VAL A 234 -0.37 -4.80 7.31
C VAL A 234 -1.02 -3.41 7.32
N LEU A 235 -0.52 -2.52 6.48
CA LEU A 235 -1.04 -1.16 6.31
C LEU A 235 -1.70 -1.05 4.93
N ASN A 236 -2.92 -0.55 4.88
CA ASN A 236 -3.63 -0.31 3.63
C ASN A 236 -4.46 0.97 3.66
N GLY A 237 -4.90 1.44 2.48
CA GLY A 237 -5.79 2.59 2.25
C GLY A 237 -7.14 2.15 1.68
N HIS A 238 -7.58 2.81 0.61
CA HIS A 238 -8.73 2.47 -0.24
C HIS A 238 -10.12 2.63 0.39
N ILE A 239 -10.30 2.27 1.65
CA ILE A 239 -11.62 2.34 2.32
C ILE A 239 -11.97 3.76 2.75
N HIS A 240 -10.96 4.65 2.84
CA HIS A 240 -11.03 6.04 3.31
C HIS A 240 -11.42 6.21 4.78
N GLU A 241 -11.86 5.16 5.46
CA GLU A 241 -12.19 5.16 6.88
C GLU A 241 -11.19 4.30 7.68
N PRO A 242 -10.79 4.72 8.88
CA PRO A 242 -9.86 3.95 9.68
C PRO A 242 -10.53 2.66 10.15
N TYR A 243 -9.86 1.55 9.93
CA TYR A 243 -10.37 0.24 10.31
C TYR A 243 -9.25 -0.69 10.81
N LYS A 244 -9.56 -1.59 11.75
CA LYS A 244 -8.62 -2.54 12.33
C LYS A 244 -9.18 -3.94 12.34
N ASN A 245 -8.43 -4.87 11.74
CA ASN A 245 -8.66 -6.31 11.83
C ASN A 245 -7.56 -6.95 12.65
N TYR A 246 -7.91 -7.58 13.76
CA TYR A 246 -6.97 -8.31 14.59
C TYR A 246 -6.98 -9.79 14.20
N PHE A 247 -5.94 -10.22 13.53
CA PHE A 247 -5.65 -11.63 13.30
C PHE A 247 -4.75 -12.15 14.42
N ASN A 248 -4.69 -13.47 14.59
CA ASN A 248 -3.93 -14.07 15.69
C ASN A 248 -2.44 -13.66 15.72
N SER A 249 -1.83 -13.43 14.54
CA SER A 249 -0.39 -13.17 14.39
C SER A 249 -0.05 -11.75 13.96
N PHE A 250 -1.01 -10.99 13.42
CA PHE A 250 -0.78 -9.64 12.90
C PHE A 250 -2.02 -8.75 13.02
N LEU A 251 -1.80 -7.45 12.93
CA LEU A 251 -2.82 -6.42 12.78
C LEU A 251 -2.88 -6.00 11.30
N GLU A 252 -4.06 -5.98 10.70
CA GLU A 252 -4.33 -5.23 9.47
C GLU A 252 -4.98 -3.91 9.85
N LEU A 253 -4.36 -2.81 9.43
CA LEU A 253 -4.75 -1.45 9.74
C LEU A 253 -5.01 -0.69 8.46
N THR A 254 -6.24 -0.26 8.25
CA THR A 254 -6.60 0.68 7.19
C THR A 254 -6.41 2.10 7.70
N ALA A 255 -5.58 2.86 7.00
CA ALA A 255 -5.40 4.28 7.31
C ALA A 255 -6.64 5.08 6.89
N PRO A 256 -6.94 6.19 7.58
CA PRO A 256 -7.98 7.10 7.13
C PRO A 256 -7.58 7.76 5.80
N GLY A 257 -8.55 7.96 4.92
CA GLY A 257 -8.36 8.78 3.72
C GLY A 257 -8.18 10.24 4.11
N ILE A 258 -7.02 10.81 3.85
CA ILE A 258 -6.68 12.16 4.30
C ILE A 258 -7.66 13.20 3.76
N THR A 259 -8.13 13.02 2.52
CA THR A 259 -9.09 13.93 1.88
C THR A 259 -10.47 13.90 2.53
N GLN A 260 -10.94 12.74 2.98
CA GLN A 260 -12.27 12.58 3.57
C GLN A 260 -12.28 12.95 5.05
N THR A 261 -11.26 12.55 5.79
CA THR A 261 -11.29 12.57 7.26
C THR A 261 -10.42 13.67 7.89
N ASN A 262 -9.55 14.31 7.12
CA ASN A 262 -8.52 15.23 7.63
C ASN A 262 -7.67 14.60 8.74
N SER A 263 -7.31 13.34 8.57
CA SER A 263 -6.52 12.61 9.56
C SER A 263 -5.53 11.66 8.90
N TRP A 264 -4.54 11.23 9.68
CA TRP A 264 -3.52 10.25 9.30
C TRP A 264 -3.14 9.41 10.51
N THR A 265 -2.41 8.33 10.28
CA THR A 265 -1.94 7.45 11.34
C THR A 265 -0.45 7.66 11.59
N VAL A 266 -0.05 7.70 12.84
CA VAL A 266 1.36 7.65 13.25
C VAL A 266 1.65 6.28 13.85
N ILE A 267 2.57 5.55 13.24
CA ILE A 267 3.08 4.27 13.72
C ILE A 267 4.37 4.53 14.49
N SER A 268 4.44 4.10 15.74
CA SER A 268 5.68 4.13 16.53
C SER A 268 6.29 2.74 16.60
N ILE A 269 7.58 2.65 16.33
CA ILE A 269 8.34 1.41 16.25
C ILE A 269 9.51 1.47 17.22
N ASP A 270 9.64 0.44 18.04
CA ASP A 270 10.84 0.13 18.78
C ASP A 270 11.48 -1.12 18.18
N GLU A 271 12.56 -0.92 17.45
CA GLU A 271 13.30 -1.99 16.76
C GLU A 271 13.93 -2.99 17.73
N ASN A 272 14.39 -2.51 18.89
CA ASN A 272 15.06 -3.38 19.88
C ASN A 272 14.06 -4.26 20.64
N ALA A 273 12.89 -3.71 20.98
CA ALA A 273 11.81 -4.46 21.61
C ALA A 273 10.97 -5.24 20.60
N GLY A 274 11.06 -4.92 19.29
CA GLY A 274 10.23 -5.50 18.24
C GLY A 274 8.76 -5.13 18.40
N THR A 275 8.46 -3.95 18.99
CA THR A 275 7.10 -3.52 19.25
C THR A 275 6.64 -2.43 18.29
N ILE A 276 5.34 -2.46 17.98
CA ILE A 276 4.66 -1.51 17.12
C ILE A 276 3.43 -0.99 17.88
N SER A 277 3.23 0.32 17.85
CA SER A 277 2.00 0.95 18.32
C SER A 277 1.52 1.97 17.29
N GLU A 278 0.25 2.33 17.32
CA GLU A 278 -0.37 3.23 16.36
C GLU A 278 -1.23 4.29 17.07
N LYS A 279 -1.28 5.46 16.49
CA LYS A 279 -2.09 6.59 16.94
C LYS A 279 -2.65 7.34 15.75
N MET A 280 -3.94 7.60 15.74
CA MET A 280 -4.55 8.48 14.77
C MET A 280 -4.35 9.94 15.19
N VAL A 281 -4.03 10.79 14.22
CA VAL A 281 -3.85 12.23 14.35
C VAL A 281 -4.84 12.93 13.45
N PHE A 282 -5.44 14.01 13.93
CA PHE A 282 -6.39 14.83 13.19
C PHE A 282 -5.74 16.18 12.84
N GLY A 283 -5.95 16.61 11.58
CA GLY A 283 -5.58 17.96 11.15
C GLY A 283 -6.43 19.02 11.88
N LYS A 284 -5.82 20.13 12.17
CA LYS A 284 -6.47 21.29 12.81
C LYS A 284 -7.31 22.10 11.80
#